data_861ad0a3684922955e5735af29b5c16e
#
_entry.id   861ad0a3684922955e5735af29b5c16e
#
_cell.length_a   1.000
_cell.length_b   1.000
_cell.length_c   1.000
_cell.angle_alpha   90.00
_cell.angle_beta   90.00
_cell.angle_gamma   90.00
#
_symmetry.space_group_name_H-M   'P 1'
#
loop_
_entity.id
_entity.type
_entity.pdbx_description
1 polymer ?
#
loop_
_entity_poly.entity_id
_entity_poly.type
_entity_poly.pdbx_seq_one_letter_code
_entity_poly.pdbx_strand_id
1 'polypeptide(L)'
;MKKSEVVTILGSQSYKCENYNSHIVSWSPPEDSSTLIYTTVNSNEIIRITNRWEYFEYIYDDKGRDLLSNKKSNTSALDVIFKDPGRHKIYVKFIPLQTNLTGCFYGCFNLYKVSEDLFKGCSNVINIINIFRNCQLLSEIPKELFIYFPNLKYIEGCFAGCDSLTYIPEKLFINNNKITSFEECWYMCSNLKIIPEDLFQYTPEVETVRYCFCYCYNLSQISNNLFDNCFKIANFGSCFKQCNILITPSGINNIELWERTSYDEFPRIINGIHCFENCSSIPNYYDIPEEWR
;
A
#
# COMPACT_ATOMS: atom_id res chain seq x y z
N MET A 1 -25.05 -52.54 0.00
CA MET A 1 -23.91 -51.60 -0.07
C MET A 1 -24.35 -50.28 0.53
N LYS A 2 -23.77 -49.87 1.66
CA LYS A 2 -24.07 -48.57 2.28
C LYS A 2 -23.42 -47.49 1.45
N LYS A 3 -24.20 -46.52 0.97
CA LYS A 3 -23.70 -45.30 0.33
C LYS A 3 -22.98 -44.48 1.40
N SER A 4 -21.68 -44.23 1.23
CA SER A 4 -20.96 -43.27 2.04
C SER A 4 -21.28 -41.88 1.50
N GLU A 5 -21.90 -41.03 2.30
CA GLU A 5 -22.03 -39.60 1.99
C GLU A 5 -20.66 -38.95 2.13
N VAL A 6 -20.16 -38.39 1.05
CA VAL A 6 -19.00 -37.50 1.08
C VAL A 6 -19.53 -36.07 1.25
N VAL A 7 -19.35 -35.50 2.41
CA VAL A 7 -19.63 -34.10 2.68
C VAL A 7 -18.36 -33.31 2.41
N THR A 8 -18.36 -32.52 1.33
CA THR A 8 -17.28 -31.56 1.08
C THR A 8 -17.70 -30.22 1.67
N ILE A 9 -16.96 -29.76 2.67
CA ILE A 9 -17.17 -28.43 3.27
C ILE A 9 -16.40 -27.43 2.40
N LEU A 10 -17.13 -26.62 1.66
CA LEU A 10 -16.60 -25.47 0.91
C LEU A 10 -17.05 -24.20 1.62
N GLY A 11 -16.15 -23.59 2.39
CA GLY A 11 -16.48 -22.44 3.22
C GLY A 11 -17.48 -22.78 4.34
N SER A 12 -18.22 -21.78 4.85
CA SER A 12 -19.22 -21.95 5.91
C SER A 12 -20.55 -22.59 5.47
N GLN A 13 -20.66 -23.06 4.21
CA GLN A 13 -21.86 -23.72 3.69
C GLN A 13 -21.58 -25.18 3.32
N SER A 14 -22.42 -26.08 3.83
CA SER A 14 -22.39 -27.50 3.48
C SER A 14 -23.35 -27.78 2.33
N TYR A 15 -22.85 -28.39 1.25
CA TYR A 15 -23.68 -28.86 0.13
C TYR A 15 -23.78 -30.39 0.14
N LYS A 16 -25.00 -30.93 -0.01
CA LYS A 16 -25.23 -32.35 -0.27
C LYS A 16 -25.11 -32.62 -1.75
N CYS A 17 -24.23 -33.53 -2.13
CA CYS A 17 -24.05 -33.98 -3.51
C CYS A 17 -24.88 -35.25 -3.75
N GLU A 18 -25.93 -35.21 -4.56
CA GLU A 18 -26.85 -36.31 -4.78
C GLU A 18 -26.58 -37.19 -6.04
N ASN A 19 -25.57 -36.96 -6.83
CA ASN A 19 -25.30 -37.81 -8.01
C ASN A 19 -23.83 -38.09 -8.24
N TYR A 20 -23.49 -39.40 -8.18
CA TYR A 20 -22.24 -39.97 -8.65
C TYR A 20 -22.24 -40.03 -10.19
N ASN A 21 -21.80 -39.01 -10.85
CA ASN A 21 -21.13 -39.10 -12.15
C ASN A 21 -19.86 -38.27 -12.05
N SER A 22 -18.75 -38.85 -12.47
CA SER A 22 -17.38 -38.36 -12.35
C SER A 22 -17.14 -36.98 -12.99
N HIS A 23 -17.81 -35.97 -12.48
CA HIS A 23 -17.44 -34.58 -12.72
C HIS A 23 -16.48 -34.18 -11.60
N ILE A 24 -15.23 -33.99 -11.94
CA ILE A 24 -14.29 -33.23 -11.13
C ILE A 24 -14.98 -31.87 -10.91
N VAL A 25 -15.55 -31.68 -9.71
CA VAL A 25 -16.05 -30.36 -9.33
C VAL A 25 -14.81 -29.47 -9.24
N SER A 26 -14.57 -28.68 -10.28
CA SER A 26 -13.51 -27.68 -10.26
C SER A 26 -13.82 -26.71 -9.14
N TRP A 27 -12.90 -26.56 -8.20
CA TRP A 27 -13.02 -25.53 -7.16
C TRP A 27 -13.12 -24.16 -7.82
N SER A 28 -14.02 -23.32 -7.34
CA SER A 28 -14.10 -21.90 -7.68
C SER A 28 -14.02 -21.06 -6.42
N PRO A 29 -13.33 -19.90 -6.48
CA PRO A 29 -13.27 -19.01 -5.34
C PRO A 29 -14.66 -18.47 -5.00
N PRO A 30 -14.92 -18.11 -3.72
CA PRO A 30 -16.14 -17.40 -3.35
C PRO A 30 -16.31 -16.12 -4.16
N GLU A 31 -17.55 -15.78 -4.58
CA GLU A 31 -17.84 -14.63 -5.45
C GLU A 31 -17.42 -13.29 -4.86
N ASP A 32 -17.38 -13.20 -3.52
CA ASP A 32 -17.01 -11.99 -2.77
C ASP A 32 -15.54 -11.97 -2.32
N SER A 33 -14.69 -12.82 -2.92
CA SER A 33 -13.26 -12.86 -2.61
C SER A 33 -12.47 -11.83 -3.41
N SER A 34 -11.52 -11.19 -2.74
CA SER A 34 -10.47 -10.38 -3.36
C SER A 34 -9.22 -11.22 -3.63
N THR A 35 -8.39 -10.79 -4.56
CA THR A 35 -7.23 -11.55 -5.00
C THR A 35 -5.92 -10.89 -4.61
N LEU A 36 -5.00 -11.71 -4.07
CA LEU A 36 -3.60 -11.39 -3.88
C LEU A 36 -2.77 -12.29 -4.80
N ILE A 37 -1.71 -11.76 -5.39
CA ILE A 37 -0.77 -12.54 -6.21
C ILE A 37 0.60 -12.49 -5.56
N TYR A 38 1.14 -13.66 -5.24
CA TYR A 38 2.48 -13.85 -4.73
C TYR A 38 3.37 -14.49 -5.79
N THR A 39 4.68 -14.24 -5.72
CA THR A 39 5.66 -14.82 -6.64
C THR A 39 6.72 -15.58 -5.84
N THR A 40 7.04 -16.79 -6.28
CA THR A 40 8.16 -17.60 -5.77
C THR A 40 9.18 -17.83 -6.87
N VAL A 41 10.44 -17.89 -6.50
CA VAL A 41 11.56 -18.16 -7.42
C VAL A 41 11.97 -19.63 -7.32
N ASN A 42 11.92 -20.21 -6.13
CA ASN A 42 12.38 -21.55 -5.84
C ASN A 42 11.22 -22.47 -5.45
N SER A 43 11.40 -23.78 -5.69
CA SER A 43 10.49 -24.81 -5.18
C SER A 43 10.59 -24.87 -3.65
N ASN A 44 9.44 -25.13 -3.00
CA ASN A 44 9.31 -25.20 -1.53
C ASN A 44 9.71 -23.91 -0.79
N GLU A 45 9.59 -22.77 -1.46
CA GLU A 45 9.83 -21.47 -0.85
C GLU A 45 8.74 -21.15 0.19
N ILE A 46 9.17 -20.70 1.37
CA ILE A 46 8.26 -20.24 2.43
C ILE A 46 8.00 -18.77 2.19
N ILE A 47 6.75 -18.40 2.00
CA ILE A 47 6.36 -17.00 1.84
C ILE A 47 5.36 -16.57 2.90
N ARG A 48 5.47 -15.32 3.33
CA ARG A 48 4.51 -14.69 4.21
C ARG A 48 3.32 -14.19 3.42
N ILE A 49 2.12 -14.66 3.78
CA ILE A 49 0.86 -14.22 3.18
C ILE A 49 0.34 -12.99 3.91
N THR A 50 0.41 -12.98 5.24
CA THR A 50 -0.03 -11.85 6.07
C THR A 50 0.61 -11.90 7.45
N ASN A 51 0.71 -10.74 8.10
CA ASN A 51 1.08 -10.67 9.52
C ASN A 51 -0.13 -10.68 10.47
N ARG A 52 -1.34 -10.71 9.92
CA ARG A 52 -2.59 -10.54 10.66
C ARG A 52 -3.68 -11.46 10.12
N TRP A 53 -3.45 -12.79 10.19
CA TRP A 53 -4.45 -13.75 9.72
C TRP A 53 -5.80 -13.59 10.42
N GLU A 54 -5.83 -13.05 11.64
CA GLU A 54 -7.02 -12.76 12.42
C GLU A 54 -7.95 -11.71 11.80
N TYR A 55 -7.50 -10.96 10.80
CA TYR A 55 -8.32 -9.98 10.09
C TYR A 55 -9.15 -10.61 8.96
N PHE A 56 -8.92 -11.88 8.64
CA PHE A 56 -9.54 -12.53 7.49
C PHE A 56 -10.61 -13.54 7.90
N GLU A 57 -11.74 -13.51 7.20
CA GLU A 57 -12.80 -14.51 7.29
C GLU A 57 -12.33 -15.83 6.70
N TYR A 58 -11.64 -15.75 5.54
CA TYR A 58 -10.98 -16.89 4.90
C TYR A 58 -9.77 -16.46 4.08
N ILE A 59 -8.87 -17.42 3.85
CA ILE A 59 -7.71 -17.33 2.94
C ILE A 59 -7.60 -18.68 2.21
N TYR A 60 -7.84 -18.69 0.89
CA TYR A 60 -7.71 -19.89 0.06
C TYR A 60 -6.62 -19.72 -1.00
N ASP A 61 -5.93 -20.81 -1.35
CA ASP A 61 -5.09 -20.83 -2.54
C ASP A 61 -5.92 -21.12 -3.82
N ASP A 62 -5.25 -21.13 -4.96
CA ASP A 62 -5.85 -21.36 -6.27
C ASP A 62 -6.37 -22.81 -6.50
N LYS A 63 -6.07 -23.72 -5.56
CA LYS A 63 -6.55 -25.10 -5.53
C LYS A 63 -7.66 -25.30 -4.50
N GLY A 64 -8.11 -24.24 -3.84
CA GLY A 64 -9.16 -24.28 -2.81
C GLY A 64 -8.69 -24.80 -1.45
N ARG A 65 -7.37 -24.85 -1.21
CA ARG A 65 -6.84 -25.23 0.10
C ARG A 65 -7.05 -24.05 1.08
N ASP A 66 -7.73 -24.31 2.19
CA ASP A 66 -7.86 -23.35 3.29
C ASP A 66 -6.51 -23.18 3.98
N LEU A 67 -5.93 -21.99 3.81
CA LEU A 67 -4.63 -21.65 4.38
C LEU A 67 -4.72 -21.28 5.87
N LEU A 68 -5.89 -20.85 6.35
CA LEU A 68 -6.11 -20.58 7.78
C LEU A 68 -6.09 -21.86 8.62
N SER A 69 -6.37 -23.03 8.04
CA SER A 69 -6.25 -24.31 8.74
C SER A 69 -4.83 -24.61 9.23
N ASN A 70 -3.80 -23.99 8.62
CA ASN A 70 -2.39 -24.17 8.95
C ASN A 70 -1.82 -23.07 9.88
N LYS A 71 -2.68 -22.15 10.37
CA LYS A 71 -2.24 -21.07 11.26
C LYS A 71 -1.66 -21.63 12.56
N LYS A 72 -0.57 -21.01 13.02
CA LYS A 72 0.01 -21.30 14.32
C LYS A 72 -0.65 -20.44 15.38
N SER A 73 -1.08 -21.05 16.48
CA SER A 73 -1.82 -20.36 17.56
C SER A 73 -1.00 -19.29 18.31
N ASN A 74 0.31 -19.31 18.18
CA ASN A 74 1.22 -18.42 18.90
C ASN A 74 1.74 -17.24 18.07
N THR A 75 1.27 -17.07 16.84
CA THR A 75 1.68 -15.95 15.96
C THR A 75 0.46 -15.42 15.19
N SER A 76 0.44 -14.12 14.88
CA SER A 76 -0.52 -13.51 13.97
C SER A 76 -0.12 -13.65 12.49
N ALA A 77 1.09 -14.16 12.23
CA ALA A 77 1.61 -14.32 10.89
C ALA A 77 1.16 -15.64 10.26
N LEU A 78 0.88 -15.60 8.96
CA LEU A 78 0.59 -16.77 8.14
C LEU A 78 1.68 -16.93 7.09
N ASP A 79 2.47 -17.99 7.25
CA ASP A 79 3.49 -18.41 6.29
C ASP A 79 3.03 -19.68 5.57
N VAL A 80 3.25 -19.74 4.26
CA VAL A 80 2.82 -20.86 3.39
C VAL A 80 3.98 -21.33 2.54
N ILE A 81 4.05 -22.62 2.30
CA ILE A 81 5.02 -23.25 1.40
C ILE A 81 4.34 -23.52 0.07
N PHE A 82 4.89 -22.96 -1.02
CA PHE A 82 4.52 -23.32 -2.38
C PHE A 82 5.54 -24.29 -2.96
N LYS A 83 5.05 -25.43 -3.47
CA LYS A 83 5.91 -26.50 -4.00
C LYS A 83 6.59 -26.11 -5.29
N ASP A 84 5.88 -25.37 -6.13
CA ASP A 84 6.33 -24.99 -7.46
C ASP A 84 6.71 -23.50 -7.50
N PRO A 85 7.74 -23.12 -8.25
CA PRO A 85 8.03 -21.70 -8.48
C PRO A 85 6.98 -21.09 -9.40
N GLY A 86 6.81 -19.76 -9.31
CA GLY A 86 5.91 -19.00 -10.18
C GLY A 86 4.95 -18.10 -9.42
N ARG A 87 3.83 -17.76 -10.08
CA ARG A 87 2.79 -16.90 -9.51
C ARG A 87 1.69 -17.73 -8.87
N HIS A 88 1.32 -17.37 -7.66
CA HIS A 88 0.30 -18.04 -6.85
C HIS A 88 -0.83 -17.05 -6.55
N LYS A 89 -2.05 -17.42 -6.88
CA LYS A 89 -3.24 -16.65 -6.52
C LYS A 89 -3.73 -17.07 -5.15
N ILE A 90 -4.00 -16.07 -4.30
CA ILE A 90 -4.60 -16.26 -2.99
C ILE A 90 -5.90 -15.48 -2.98
N TYR A 91 -6.97 -16.10 -2.54
CA TYR A 91 -8.31 -15.55 -2.44
C TYR A 91 -8.61 -15.25 -0.97
N VAL A 92 -8.95 -13.99 -0.69
CA VAL A 92 -9.11 -13.51 0.68
C VAL A 92 -10.43 -12.74 0.84
N LYS A 93 -10.91 -12.71 2.08
CA LYS A 93 -11.96 -11.80 2.50
C LYS A 93 -11.67 -11.30 3.90
N PHE A 94 -11.73 -9.99 4.10
CA PHE A 94 -11.59 -9.43 5.44
C PHE A 94 -12.86 -9.63 6.26
N ILE A 95 -12.69 -9.84 7.58
CA ILE A 95 -13.79 -9.78 8.53
C ILE A 95 -14.34 -8.36 8.54
N PRO A 96 -15.65 -8.16 8.39
CA PRO A 96 -16.28 -6.83 8.45
C PRO A 96 -16.02 -6.11 9.79
N LEU A 97 -16.19 -4.78 9.79
CA LEU A 97 -16.09 -3.91 10.98
C LEU A 97 -14.67 -3.70 11.53
N GLN A 98 -13.62 -4.11 10.83
CA GLN A 98 -12.26 -3.72 11.17
C GLN A 98 -12.10 -2.20 11.14
N THR A 99 -11.43 -1.65 12.16
CA THR A 99 -11.08 -0.21 12.21
C THR A 99 -9.59 0.02 11.98
N ASN A 100 -8.78 -1.04 12.09
CA ASN A 100 -7.33 -0.98 12.03
C ASN A 100 -6.77 -2.18 11.26
N LEU A 101 -6.02 -1.90 10.20
CA LEU A 101 -5.30 -2.89 9.39
C LEU A 101 -3.77 -2.66 9.41
N THR A 102 -3.26 -2.01 10.47
CA THR A 102 -1.83 -1.74 10.63
C THR A 102 -0.98 -2.98 10.37
N GLY A 103 0.00 -2.85 9.47
CA GLY A 103 0.99 -3.87 9.17
C GLY A 103 0.44 -5.18 8.61
N CYS A 104 -0.80 -5.22 8.11
CA CYS A 104 -1.44 -6.45 7.65
C CYS A 104 -0.56 -7.24 6.68
N PHE A 105 0.08 -6.57 5.73
CA PHE A 105 1.00 -7.16 4.75
C PHE A 105 2.44 -6.71 4.94
N TYR A 106 2.82 -6.20 6.12
CA TYR A 106 4.19 -5.76 6.40
C TYR A 106 5.20 -6.88 6.09
N GLY A 107 6.23 -6.57 5.27
CA GLY A 107 7.27 -7.54 4.93
C GLY A 107 6.80 -8.77 4.16
N CYS A 108 5.65 -8.68 3.49
CA CYS A 108 5.23 -9.69 2.51
C CYS A 108 6.06 -9.49 1.22
N PHE A 109 7.36 -9.81 1.29
CA PHE A 109 8.34 -9.51 0.23
C PHE A 109 7.94 -10.08 -1.13
N ASN A 110 7.23 -11.21 -1.16
CA ASN A 110 6.80 -11.91 -2.36
C ASN A 110 5.43 -11.45 -2.89
N LEU A 111 4.75 -10.51 -2.21
CA LEU A 111 3.48 -9.96 -2.69
C LEU A 111 3.73 -9.15 -3.95
N TYR A 112 3.16 -9.61 -5.07
CA TYR A 112 3.37 -9.03 -6.40
C TYR A 112 2.26 -8.07 -6.83
N LYS A 113 1.00 -8.45 -6.60
CA LYS A 113 -0.19 -7.65 -6.94
C LYS A 113 -1.31 -7.87 -5.94
N VAL A 114 -2.18 -6.87 -5.84
CA VAL A 114 -3.45 -6.93 -5.10
C VAL A 114 -4.59 -6.49 -6.03
N SER A 115 -5.80 -7.03 -5.81
CA SER A 115 -6.98 -6.59 -6.57
C SER A 115 -7.50 -5.23 -6.12
N GLU A 116 -8.21 -4.52 -6.99
CA GLU A 116 -8.81 -3.19 -6.71
C GLU A 116 -9.81 -3.26 -5.57
N ASP A 117 -10.52 -4.37 -5.44
CA ASP A 117 -11.55 -4.61 -4.43
C ASP A 117 -11.02 -5.25 -3.14
N LEU A 118 -9.69 -5.29 -2.94
CA LEU A 118 -9.06 -5.93 -1.78
C LEU A 118 -9.73 -5.54 -0.45
N PHE A 119 -10.09 -4.28 -0.30
CA PHE A 119 -10.66 -3.75 0.94
C PHE A 119 -12.18 -3.55 0.90
N LYS A 120 -12.86 -4.18 -0.05
CA LYS A 120 -14.32 -4.15 -0.14
C LYS A 120 -14.95 -4.65 1.19
N GLY A 121 -15.87 -3.86 1.74
CA GLY A 121 -16.50 -4.15 3.03
C GLY A 121 -15.75 -3.62 4.26
N CYS A 122 -14.59 -2.97 4.10
CA CYS A 122 -13.78 -2.43 5.19
C CYS A 122 -14.07 -0.93 5.48
N SER A 123 -15.30 -0.46 5.36
CA SER A 123 -15.66 0.97 5.43
C SER A 123 -15.38 1.66 6.78
N ASN A 124 -15.17 0.88 7.84
CA ASN A 124 -14.87 1.40 9.18
C ASN A 124 -13.36 1.62 9.43
N VAL A 125 -12.50 1.24 8.49
CA VAL A 125 -11.04 1.36 8.66
C VAL A 125 -10.64 2.84 8.69
N ILE A 126 -9.88 3.19 9.72
CA ILE A 126 -9.29 4.52 9.92
C ILE A 126 -7.76 4.47 9.94
N ASN A 127 -7.16 3.28 10.04
CA ASN A 127 -5.73 3.11 10.23
C ASN A 127 -5.19 1.96 9.38
N ILE A 128 -4.23 2.29 8.51
CA ILE A 128 -3.49 1.34 7.65
C ILE A 128 -1.97 1.57 7.73
N ILE A 129 -1.48 2.09 8.85
CA ILE A 129 -0.04 2.33 9.06
C ILE A 129 0.76 1.08 8.66
N ASN A 130 1.80 1.27 7.83
CA ASN A 130 2.70 0.21 7.38
C ASN A 130 2.02 -0.98 6.68
N ILE A 131 0.82 -0.81 6.10
CA ILE A 131 0.03 -1.95 5.59
C ILE A 131 0.78 -2.77 4.55
N PHE A 132 1.52 -2.13 3.62
CA PHE A 132 2.34 -2.78 2.58
C PHE A 132 3.84 -2.49 2.75
N ARG A 133 4.27 -2.01 3.94
CA ARG A 133 5.69 -1.70 4.17
C ARG A 133 6.57 -2.91 3.87
N ASN A 134 7.63 -2.70 3.08
CA ASN A 134 8.57 -3.73 2.62
C ASN A 134 7.92 -4.84 1.75
N CYS A 135 6.84 -4.56 1.04
CA CYS A 135 6.35 -5.42 -0.02
C CYS A 135 7.19 -5.17 -1.30
N GLN A 136 8.44 -5.65 -1.29
CA GLN A 136 9.46 -5.30 -2.28
C GLN A 136 9.07 -5.63 -3.73
N LEU A 137 8.31 -6.70 -3.96
CA LEU A 137 7.86 -7.11 -5.28
C LEU A 137 6.50 -6.50 -5.70
N LEU A 138 5.86 -5.70 -4.84
CA LEU A 138 4.60 -5.04 -5.20
C LEU A 138 4.83 -4.08 -6.38
N SER A 139 4.30 -4.45 -7.55
CA SER A 139 4.63 -3.81 -8.82
C SER A 139 3.71 -2.65 -9.20
N GLU A 140 2.52 -2.59 -8.62
CA GLU A 140 1.52 -1.57 -8.89
C GLU A 140 0.58 -1.37 -7.70
N ILE A 141 0.03 -0.16 -7.58
CA ILE A 141 -1.04 0.19 -6.65
C ILE A 141 -2.32 0.29 -7.49
N PRO A 142 -3.37 -0.50 -7.23
CA PRO A 142 -4.65 -0.33 -7.90
C PRO A 142 -5.23 1.07 -7.65
N LYS A 143 -5.80 1.69 -8.68
CA LYS A 143 -6.32 3.07 -8.62
C LYS A 143 -7.40 3.25 -7.55
N GLU A 144 -8.26 2.26 -7.37
CA GLU A 144 -9.39 2.31 -6.45
C GLU A 144 -9.11 1.64 -5.10
N LEU A 145 -7.84 1.33 -4.80
CA LEU A 145 -7.47 0.53 -3.63
C LEU A 145 -8.04 1.09 -2.31
N PHE A 146 -8.07 2.42 -2.15
CA PHE A 146 -8.52 3.06 -0.91
C PHE A 146 -9.92 3.69 -0.97
N ILE A 147 -10.67 3.46 -2.06
CA ILE A 147 -12.04 4.00 -2.21
C ILE A 147 -13.00 3.51 -1.11
N TYR A 148 -12.69 2.34 -0.54
CA TYR A 148 -13.50 1.71 0.50
C TYR A 148 -13.26 2.25 1.91
N PHE A 149 -12.36 3.22 2.09
CA PHE A 149 -11.97 3.79 3.39
C PHE A 149 -12.38 5.26 3.55
N PRO A 150 -13.68 5.62 3.62
CA PRO A 150 -14.11 7.02 3.68
C PRO A 150 -13.67 7.75 4.97
N ASN A 151 -13.23 7.01 5.98
CA ASN A 151 -12.79 7.56 7.26
C ASN A 151 -11.28 7.39 7.50
N LEU A 152 -10.51 7.05 6.46
CA LEU A 152 -9.07 6.84 6.56
C LEU A 152 -8.35 8.08 7.07
N LYS A 153 -7.53 7.90 8.09
CA LYS A 153 -6.80 8.99 8.75
C LYS A 153 -5.30 8.73 8.87
N TYR A 154 -4.90 7.50 9.15
CA TYR A 154 -3.52 7.12 9.46
C TYR A 154 -2.98 6.17 8.41
N ILE A 155 -1.97 6.62 7.64
CA ILE A 155 -1.38 5.87 6.51
C ILE A 155 0.15 5.88 6.50
N GLU A 156 0.77 6.28 7.61
CA GLU A 156 2.22 6.41 7.72
C GLU A 156 2.92 5.12 7.29
N GLY A 157 3.96 5.26 6.48
CA GLY A 157 4.75 4.13 5.99
C GLY A 157 4.02 3.13 5.09
N CYS A 158 2.84 3.47 4.58
CA CYS A 158 1.93 2.55 3.88
C CYS A 158 2.62 1.72 2.79
N PHE A 159 3.47 2.32 1.95
CA PHE A 159 4.22 1.69 0.88
C PHE A 159 5.75 1.79 1.05
N ALA A 160 6.23 2.12 2.25
CA ALA A 160 7.67 2.25 2.46
C ALA A 160 8.42 0.97 2.09
N GLY A 161 9.52 1.08 1.31
CA GLY A 161 10.30 -0.06 0.87
C GLY A 161 9.60 -0.94 -0.18
N CYS A 162 8.61 -0.42 -0.91
CA CYS A 162 8.02 -1.09 -2.06
C CYS A 162 8.88 -0.81 -3.30
N ASP A 163 10.03 -1.47 -3.41
CA ASP A 163 11.07 -1.18 -4.40
C ASP A 163 10.63 -1.36 -5.85
N SER A 164 9.64 -2.23 -6.12
CA SER A 164 9.16 -2.47 -7.48
C SER A 164 8.13 -1.45 -7.98
N LEU A 165 7.66 -0.52 -7.13
CA LEU A 165 6.75 0.53 -7.55
C LEU A 165 7.48 1.55 -8.43
N THR A 166 6.92 1.84 -9.60
CA THR A 166 7.47 2.81 -10.55
C THR A 166 6.62 4.07 -10.69
N TYR A 167 5.37 4.03 -10.30
CA TYR A 167 4.43 5.15 -10.32
C TYR A 167 3.37 5.02 -9.22
N ILE A 168 2.74 6.14 -8.89
CA ILE A 168 1.56 6.23 -8.02
C ILE A 168 0.37 6.55 -8.92
N PRO A 169 -0.77 5.86 -8.81
CA PRO A 169 -1.93 6.15 -9.67
C PRO A 169 -2.57 7.49 -9.32
N GLU A 170 -3.12 8.17 -10.33
CA GLU A 170 -3.94 9.37 -10.15
C GLU A 170 -5.17 9.07 -9.29
N LYS A 171 -5.63 10.07 -8.53
CA LYS A 171 -6.85 10.00 -7.72
C LYS A 171 -6.87 8.88 -6.67
N LEU A 172 -5.69 8.39 -6.28
CA LEU A 172 -5.57 7.30 -5.30
C LEU A 172 -6.33 7.59 -3.99
N PHE A 173 -6.36 8.86 -3.56
CA PHE A 173 -7.01 9.30 -2.31
C PHE A 173 -8.27 10.13 -2.51
N ILE A 174 -8.96 9.98 -3.64
CA ILE A 174 -10.15 10.80 -4.00
C ILE A 174 -11.25 10.81 -2.92
N ASN A 175 -11.37 9.75 -2.11
CA ASN A 175 -12.37 9.62 -1.05
C ASN A 175 -11.79 9.73 0.38
N ASN A 176 -10.51 10.15 0.52
CA ASN A 176 -9.79 10.04 1.79
C ASN A 176 -9.40 11.40 2.37
N ASN A 177 -10.36 12.32 2.47
CA ASN A 177 -10.14 13.72 2.86
C ASN A 177 -9.81 13.94 4.35
N LYS A 178 -9.70 12.86 5.15
CA LYS A 178 -9.37 12.93 6.58
C LYS A 178 -7.93 12.57 6.91
N ILE A 179 -7.11 12.25 5.89
CA ILE A 179 -5.70 11.90 6.09
C ILE A 179 -4.95 13.13 6.61
N THR A 180 -4.21 12.94 7.71
CA THR A 180 -3.43 14.01 8.36
C THR A 180 -1.93 13.89 8.16
N SER A 181 -1.43 12.70 7.75
CA SER A 181 0.00 12.44 7.64
C SER A 181 0.31 11.50 6.49
N PHE A 182 1.33 11.84 5.70
CA PHE A 182 1.97 10.96 4.72
C PHE A 182 3.41 10.64 5.14
N GLU A 183 3.71 10.70 6.44
CA GLU A 183 5.07 10.41 6.93
C GLU A 183 5.53 9.04 6.46
N GLU A 184 6.73 8.97 5.84
CA GLU A 184 7.33 7.75 5.29
C GLU A 184 6.48 6.98 4.25
N CYS A 185 5.40 7.54 3.71
CA CYS A 185 4.43 6.75 2.94
C CYS A 185 5.05 6.02 1.74
N TRP A 186 6.01 6.63 1.04
CA TRP A 186 6.82 6.03 -0.05
C TRP A 186 8.32 6.07 0.25
N TYR A 187 8.69 6.07 1.54
CA TYR A 187 10.08 6.02 1.95
C TYR A 187 10.81 4.82 1.34
N MET A 188 11.98 5.03 0.72
CA MET A 188 12.76 3.97 0.06
C MET A 188 12.04 3.24 -1.10
N CYS A 189 11.08 3.88 -1.79
CA CYS A 189 10.56 3.36 -3.05
C CYS A 189 11.57 3.67 -4.16
N SER A 190 12.67 2.92 -4.21
CA SER A 190 13.88 3.24 -4.98
C SER A 190 13.65 3.36 -6.49
N ASN A 191 12.66 2.66 -7.05
CA ASN A 191 12.32 2.71 -8.47
C ASN A 191 11.14 3.64 -8.81
N LEU A 192 10.59 4.37 -7.85
CA LEU A 192 9.52 5.34 -8.10
C LEU A 192 10.02 6.47 -8.99
N LYS A 193 9.35 6.71 -10.13
CA LYS A 193 9.74 7.69 -11.15
C LYS A 193 8.80 8.88 -11.22
N ILE A 194 7.52 8.67 -10.97
CA ILE A 194 6.44 9.63 -11.22
C ILE A 194 5.53 9.69 -10.01
N ILE A 195 5.27 10.92 -9.56
CA ILE A 195 4.22 11.26 -8.61
C ILE A 195 3.13 11.99 -9.40
N PRO A 196 1.85 11.58 -9.32
CA PRO A 196 0.78 12.28 -10.02
C PRO A 196 0.55 13.67 -9.40
N GLU A 197 0.21 14.64 -10.23
CA GLU A 197 -0.02 16.02 -9.81
C GLU A 197 -1.14 16.14 -8.76
N ASP A 198 -2.13 15.26 -8.83
CA ASP A 198 -3.31 15.27 -7.97
C ASP A 198 -3.15 14.41 -6.69
N LEU A 199 -1.95 13.94 -6.38
CA LEU A 199 -1.73 13.01 -5.25
C LEU A 199 -2.30 13.55 -3.93
N PHE A 200 -2.06 14.82 -3.64
CA PHE A 200 -2.51 15.47 -2.40
C PHE A 200 -3.76 16.34 -2.60
N GLN A 201 -4.33 16.38 -3.81
CA GLN A 201 -5.46 17.27 -4.14
C GLN A 201 -6.69 17.04 -3.25
N TYR A 202 -6.90 15.80 -2.82
CA TYR A 202 -8.09 15.37 -2.08
C TYR A 202 -7.85 15.22 -0.59
N THR A 203 -6.67 15.65 -0.08
CA THR A 203 -6.27 15.46 1.32
C THR A 203 -5.91 16.77 2.01
N PRO A 204 -6.87 17.71 2.18
CA PRO A 204 -6.62 19.06 2.69
C PRO A 204 -6.20 19.10 4.17
N GLU A 205 -6.39 18.01 4.91
CA GLU A 205 -6.08 17.92 6.34
C GLU A 205 -4.62 17.52 6.63
N VAL A 206 -3.80 17.30 5.59
CA VAL A 206 -2.41 16.87 5.75
C VAL A 206 -1.58 17.93 6.44
N GLU A 207 -0.89 17.54 7.50
CA GLU A 207 -0.02 18.38 8.33
C GLU A 207 1.47 18.06 8.13
N THR A 208 1.80 16.82 7.68
CA THR A 208 3.19 16.39 7.51
C THR A 208 3.37 15.47 6.31
N VAL A 209 4.46 15.69 5.59
CA VAL A 209 5.00 14.84 4.51
C VAL A 209 6.45 14.43 4.81
N ARG A 210 6.84 14.43 6.10
CA ARG A 210 8.19 14.10 6.53
C ARG A 210 8.61 12.74 6.00
N TYR A 211 9.82 12.64 5.41
CA TYR A 211 10.36 11.43 4.78
C TYR A 211 9.49 10.79 3.69
N CYS A 212 8.44 11.44 3.21
CA CYS A 212 7.43 10.84 2.33
C CYS A 212 8.05 10.15 1.11
N PHE A 213 9.00 10.79 0.42
CA PHE A 213 9.69 10.28 -0.77
C PHE A 213 11.20 10.17 -0.55
N CYS A 214 11.65 10.14 0.70
CA CYS A 214 13.05 10.03 1.02
C CYS A 214 13.64 8.72 0.47
N TYR A 215 14.81 8.77 -0.18
CA TYR A 215 15.47 7.66 -0.89
C TYR A 215 14.72 7.13 -2.12
N CYS A 216 13.85 7.93 -2.75
CA CYS A 216 13.29 7.62 -4.06
C CYS A 216 14.31 7.99 -5.15
N TYR A 217 15.36 7.18 -5.31
CA TYR A 217 16.52 7.49 -6.14
C TYR A 217 16.19 7.76 -7.61
N ASN A 218 15.13 7.17 -8.14
CA ASN A 218 14.70 7.30 -9.53
C ASN A 218 13.59 8.34 -9.75
N LEU A 219 13.21 9.09 -8.70
CA LEU A 219 12.26 10.19 -8.83
C LEU A 219 12.93 11.37 -9.54
N SER A 220 12.45 11.68 -10.73
CA SER A 220 13.08 12.69 -11.60
C SER A 220 12.34 14.02 -11.65
N GLN A 221 11.04 14.01 -11.40
CA GLN A 221 10.19 15.19 -11.51
C GLN A 221 9.06 15.16 -10.47
N ILE A 222 8.72 16.34 -9.96
CA ILE A 222 7.53 16.61 -9.16
C ILE A 222 6.80 17.80 -9.76
N SER A 223 5.47 17.79 -9.73
CA SER A 223 4.66 18.92 -10.20
C SER A 223 4.82 20.11 -9.26
N ASN A 224 4.89 21.32 -9.82
CA ASN A 224 4.88 22.55 -9.04
C ASN A 224 3.59 22.72 -8.23
N ASN A 225 2.49 22.08 -8.65
CA ASN A 225 1.18 22.17 -8.02
C ASN A 225 0.92 21.03 -7.00
N LEU A 226 1.92 20.20 -6.75
CA LEU A 226 1.75 18.97 -5.96
C LEU A 226 1.11 19.21 -4.57
N PHE A 227 1.39 20.36 -3.94
CA PHE A 227 0.91 20.69 -2.59
C PHE A 227 -0.08 21.88 -2.56
N ASP A 228 -0.66 22.28 -3.70
CA ASP A 228 -1.50 23.49 -3.78
C ASP A 228 -2.73 23.44 -2.89
N ASN A 229 -3.29 22.25 -2.66
CA ASN A 229 -4.48 22.08 -1.81
C ASN A 229 -4.17 21.70 -0.35
N CYS A 230 -2.89 21.65 0.03
CA CYS A 230 -2.45 21.22 1.35
C CYS A 230 -1.99 22.41 2.21
N PHE A 231 -2.93 23.26 2.58
CA PHE A 231 -2.64 24.49 3.34
C PHE A 231 -2.18 24.23 4.78
N LYS A 232 -2.34 23.02 5.31
CA LYS A 232 -1.96 22.67 6.69
C LYS A 232 -0.58 22.06 6.82
N ILE A 233 0.10 21.73 5.70
CA ILE A 233 1.43 21.12 5.79
C ILE A 233 2.42 22.10 6.40
N ALA A 234 2.96 21.71 7.56
CA ALA A 234 3.98 22.45 8.30
C ALA A 234 5.32 21.70 8.38
N ASN A 235 5.38 20.41 7.98
CA ASN A 235 6.58 19.59 8.11
C ASN A 235 6.91 18.88 6.80
N PHE A 236 8.00 19.33 6.15
CA PHE A 236 8.61 18.75 4.96
C PHE A 236 9.96 18.06 5.25
N GLY A 237 10.32 17.86 6.51
CA GLY A 237 11.63 17.35 6.90
C GLY A 237 12.02 16.11 6.11
N SER A 238 13.13 16.17 5.38
CA SER A 238 13.68 15.10 4.55
C SER A 238 12.70 14.52 3.50
N CYS A 239 11.68 15.28 3.09
CA CYS A 239 10.62 14.76 2.20
C CYS A 239 11.17 14.15 0.91
N PHE A 240 12.11 14.84 0.24
CA PHE A 240 12.74 14.41 -1.02
C PHE A 240 14.23 14.08 -0.85
N LYS A 241 14.70 13.93 0.39
CA LYS A 241 16.11 13.60 0.65
C LYS A 241 16.55 12.40 -0.18
N GLN A 242 17.74 12.50 -0.83
CA GLN A 242 18.32 11.45 -1.68
C GLN A 242 17.52 11.15 -2.98
N CYS A 243 16.68 12.07 -3.44
CA CYS A 243 16.12 11.99 -4.79
C CYS A 243 17.15 12.53 -5.79
N ASN A 244 18.20 11.76 -6.06
CA ASN A 244 19.44 12.23 -6.68
C ASN A 244 19.28 12.77 -8.09
N ILE A 245 18.26 12.31 -8.84
CA ILE A 245 18.00 12.73 -10.22
C ILE A 245 16.82 13.70 -10.34
N LEU A 246 16.33 14.21 -9.20
CA LEU A 246 15.24 15.20 -9.18
C LEU A 246 15.71 16.51 -9.82
N ILE A 247 14.98 16.99 -10.83
CA ILE A 247 15.30 18.21 -11.58
C ILE A 247 14.34 19.37 -11.34
N THR A 248 13.19 19.12 -10.72
CA THR A 248 12.20 20.16 -10.44
C THR A 248 11.89 20.19 -8.95
N PRO A 249 12.19 21.27 -8.22
CA PRO A 249 11.67 21.46 -6.88
C PRO A 249 10.16 21.73 -6.96
N SER A 250 9.43 21.32 -5.93
CA SER A 250 8.00 21.60 -5.83
C SER A 250 7.80 23.01 -5.27
N GLY A 251 7.16 23.89 -6.04
CA GLY A 251 6.71 25.23 -5.60
C GLY A 251 5.19 25.35 -5.74
N ILE A 252 4.62 26.43 -5.22
CA ILE A 252 3.21 26.78 -5.38
C ILE A 252 3.11 28.15 -6.03
N ASN A 253 2.38 28.27 -7.15
CA ASN A 253 2.18 29.54 -7.85
C ASN A 253 3.50 30.31 -8.11
N ASN A 254 4.57 29.59 -8.47
CA ASN A 254 5.95 30.08 -8.61
C ASN A 254 6.60 30.53 -7.28
N ILE A 255 6.05 30.12 -6.13
CA ILE A 255 6.66 30.32 -4.81
C ILE A 255 7.33 29.00 -4.43
N GLU A 256 8.61 29.03 -4.18
CA GLU A 256 9.36 27.85 -3.76
C GLU A 256 8.90 27.35 -2.38
N LEU A 257 8.98 26.04 -2.12
CA LEU A 257 8.52 25.45 -0.85
C LEU A 257 9.14 26.14 0.37
N TRP A 258 10.42 26.50 0.31
CA TRP A 258 11.13 27.18 1.42
C TRP A 258 10.73 28.63 1.59
N GLU A 259 10.04 29.25 0.63
CA GLU A 259 9.52 30.61 0.72
C GLU A 259 8.12 30.70 1.35
N ARG A 260 7.41 29.55 1.50
CA ARG A 260 6.05 29.51 2.08
C ARG A 260 5.96 30.09 3.49
N THR A 261 7.08 30.17 4.19
CA THR A 261 7.15 30.74 5.55
C THR A 261 6.85 32.24 5.64
N SER A 262 6.88 32.93 4.49
CA SER A 262 6.76 34.39 4.41
C SER A 262 5.38 34.86 3.95
N TYR A 263 4.44 33.99 3.65
CA TYR A 263 3.11 34.36 3.14
C TYR A 263 2.02 34.07 4.15
N ASP A 264 1.19 35.10 4.47
CA ASP A 264 0.09 35.01 5.45
C ASP A 264 -1.01 34.01 5.11
N GLU A 265 -1.08 33.54 3.84
CA GLU A 265 -2.11 32.60 3.35
C GLU A 265 -1.76 31.12 3.60
N PHE A 266 -0.52 30.81 4.02
CA PHE A 266 -0.07 29.44 4.26
C PHE A 266 0.35 29.28 5.73
N PRO A 267 0.13 28.08 6.32
CA PRO A 267 0.68 27.79 7.62
C PRO A 267 2.21 27.90 7.54
N ARG A 268 2.79 28.49 8.57
CA ARG A 268 4.24 28.58 8.68
C ARG A 268 4.84 27.21 8.61
N ILE A 269 5.72 26.96 7.64
CA ILE A 269 6.53 25.75 7.62
C ILE A 269 7.43 25.77 8.85
N ILE A 270 7.22 24.78 9.73
CA ILE A 270 7.97 24.65 10.97
C ILE A 270 9.26 23.86 10.74
N ASN A 271 9.25 22.93 9.78
CA ASN A 271 10.36 22.03 9.52
C ASN A 271 10.51 21.71 8.02
N GLY A 272 11.56 22.25 7.40
CA GLY A 272 12.00 21.92 6.05
C GLY A 272 13.39 21.26 6.04
N ILE A 273 13.94 20.92 7.21
CA ILE A 273 15.32 20.43 7.37
C ILE A 273 15.58 19.23 6.47
N HIS A 274 16.65 19.34 5.65
CA HIS A 274 17.09 18.30 4.73
C HIS A 274 16.07 17.86 3.69
N CYS A 275 15.04 18.69 3.40
CA CYS A 275 13.97 18.32 2.44
C CYS A 275 14.55 17.86 1.09
N PHE A 276 15.56 18.56 0.58
CA PHE A 276 16.22 18.30 -0.70
C PHE A 276 17.68 17.82 -0.53
N GLU A 277 18.06 17.32 0.65
CA GLU A 277 19.43 16.85 0.86
C GLU A 277 19.85 15.81 -0.20
N ASN A 278 20.98 16.07 -0.86
CA ASN A 278 21.51 15.27 -1.97
C ASN A 278 20.63 15.20 -3.24
N CYS A 279 19.75 16.19 -3.47
CA CYS A 279 19.02 16.36 -4.73
C CYS A 279 19.85 17.21 -5.72
N SER A 280 21.12 16.88 -5.92
CA SER A 280 22.10 17.72 -6.65
C SER A 280 21.82 17.92 -8.14
N SER A 281 20.84 17.22 -8.71
CA SER A 281 20.38 17.41 -10.09
C SER A 281 19.38 18.57 -10.24
N ILE A 282 18.86 19.15 -9.14
CA ILE A 282 18.02 20.34 -9.19
C ILE A 282 18.83 21.50 -9.76
N PRO A 283 18.38 22.16 -10.84
CA PRO A 283 18.99 23.41 -11.28
C PRO A 283 19.02 24.44 -10.14
N ASN A 284 20.15 25.14 -10.02
CA ASN A 284 20.33 26.10 -8.92
C ASN A 284 20.21 25.51 -7.51
N TYR A 285 20.60 24.25 -7.33
CA TYR A 285 20.55 23.54 -6.04
C TYR A 285 21.13 24.38 -4.88
N TYR A 286 22.19 25.14 -5.14
CA TYR A 286 22.84 25.97 -4.13
C TYR A 286 22.09 27.24 -3.76
N ASP A 287 21.04 27.61 -4.51
CA ASP A 287 20.14 28.71 -4.18
C ASP A 287 19.08 28.27 -3.13
N ILE A 288 18.90 26.96 -2.96
CA ILE A 288 18.06 26.40 -1.90
C ILE A 288 18.72 26.72 -0.54
N PRO A 289 17.97 27.21 0.47
CA PRO A 289 18.51 27.44 1.81
C PRO A 289 19.25 26.24 2.38
N GLU A 290 20.34 26.47 3.10
CA GLU A 290 21.23 25.40 3.57
C GLU A 290 20.51 24.35 4.42
N GLU A 291 19.58 24.79 5.27
CA GLU A 291 18.79 23.89 6.10
C GLU A 291 17.82 22.98 5.32
N TRP A 292 17.50 23.33 4.06
CA TRP A 292 16.62 22.54 3.18
C TRP A 292 17.37 21.56 2.28
N ARG A 293 18.67 21.75 2.10
CA ARG A 293 19.51 20.92 1.19
C ARG A 293 20.48 19.98 1.91
#